data_f0fff8728e387a3f23c47ea815dce773
#
_entry.id   f0fff8728e387a3f23c47ea815dce773
#
_cell.length_a   1.000
_cell.length_b   1.000
_cell.length_c   1.000
_cell.angle_alpha   90.00
_cell.angle_beta   90.00
_cell.angle_gamma   90.00
#
_symmetry.space_group_name_H-M   'P 1'
#
loop_
_entity.id
_entity.type
_entity.pdbx_description
1 polymer ?
#
loop_
_entity_poly.entity_id
_entity_poly.type
_entity_poly.pdbx_seq_one_letter_code
_entity_poly.pdbx_strand_id
1 'polypeptide(L)' 'MDLLDARNNMILEADSWEFHGERSAFVRDVRRYTCFVRLGYAVVRFTWEEVMFEQDYVRAVLTDMVRLGPPWRAPAAA' A
#
# COMPACT_ATOMS: atom_id res chain seq x y z
N MET A 1 -3.38 -5.26 -7.05
CA MET A 1 -3.87 -5.04 -5.67
C MET A 1 -4.00 -6.38 -4.98
N ASP A 2 -3.35 -6.54 -3.86
CA ASP A 2 -3.37 -7.82 -3.16
C ASP A 2 -4.45 -7.89 -2.10
N LEU A 3 -4.62 -6.81 -1.35
CA LEU A 3 -5.60 -6.79 -0.28
C LEU A 3 -6.14 -5.38 -0.09
N LEU A 4 -7.45 -5.26 -0.04
CA LEU A 4 -8.11 -3.99 0.24
C LEU A 4 -8.67 -4.00 1.65
N ASP A 5 -8.26 -3.02 2.45
CA ASP A 5 -8.87 -2.76 3.75
C ASP A 5 -9.72 -1.50 3.62
N ALA A 6 -11.00 -1.69 3.31
CA ALA A 6 -11.91 -0.57 3.08
C ALA A 6 -12.18 0.22 4.36
N ARG A 7 -12.10 -0.44 5.51
CA ARG A 7 -12.38 0.21 6.80
C ARG A 7 -11.33 1.27 7.11
N ASN A 8 -10.08 0.99 6.81
CA ASN A 8 -8.98 1.90 7.08
C ASN A 8 -8.49 2.64 5.84
N ASN A 9 -9.16 2.45 4.71
CA ASN A 9 -8.79 3.05 3.44
C ASN A 9 -7.35 2.72 3.06
N MET A 10 -6.99 1.47 3.16
CA MET A 10 -5.65 1.00 2.83
C MET A 10 -5.69 -0.09 1.78
N ILE A 11 -4.69 -0.09 0.94
CA ILE A 11 -4.41 -1.16 0.00
C ILE A 11 -3.04 -1.72 0.39
N LEU A 12 -2.99 -3.03 0.61
CA LEU A 12 -1.77 -3.70 1.01
C LEU A 12 -1.25 -4.50 -0.17
N GLU A 13 0.02 -4.33 -0.48
CA GLU A 13 0.66 -5.05 -1.58
C GLU A 13 1.90 -5.77 -1.09
N ALA A 14 2.03 -7.05 -1.48
CA ALA A 14 3.23 -7.82 -1.25
C ALA A 14 3.91 -8.02 -2.61
N ASP A 15 5.07 -7.40 -2.78
CA ASP A 15 5.78 -7.42 -4.05
C ASP A 15 6.89 -8.45 -4.02
N SER A 16 6.98 -9.25 -5.07
CA SER A 16 8.10 -10.17 -5.23
C SER A 16 9.16 -9.53 -6.11
N TRP A 17 10.40 -9.94 -5.89
CA TRP A 17 11.50 -9.50 -6.73
C TRP A 17 11.44 -10.27 -8.04
N GLU A 18 10.78 -9.66 -9.02
CA GLU A 18 10.74 -10.20 -10.37
C GLU A 18 11.02 -9.09 -11.35
N PHE A 19 11.91 -9.37 -12.28
CA PHE A 19 12.23 -8.40 -13.30
C PHE A 19 11.19 -8.50 -14.41
N HIS A 20 10.34 -7.51 -14.48
CA HIS A 20 9.40 -7.36 -15.57
C HIS A 20 9.98 -6.32 -16.51
N GLY A 21 10.63 -6.78 -17.56
CA GLY A 21 11.38 -5.89 -18.45
C GLY A 21 10.54 -4.97 -19.30
N GLU A 22 9.23 -4.94 -19.15
CA GLU A 22 8.38 -4.11 -19.98
C GLU A 22 8.11 -2.75 -19.34
N ARG A 23 8.47 -1.72 -20.10
CA ARG A 23 8.17 -0.35 -19.70
C ARG A 23 6.68 -0.11 -19.55
N SER A 24 5.86 -0.70 -20.42
CA SER A 24 4.41 -0.54 -20.35
C SER A 24 3.83 -1.07 -19.05
N ALA A 25 4.35 -2.18 -18.55
CA ALA A 25 3.92 -2.74 -17.27
C ALA A 25 4.28 -1.81 -16.12
N PHE A 26 5.47 -1.24 -16.16
CA PHE A 26 5.92 -0.27 -15.16
C PHE A 26 5.01 0.96 -15.17
N VAL A 27 4.72 1.52 -16.33
CA VAL A 27 3.86 2.71 -16.45
C VAL A 27 2.45 2.42 -15.90
N ARG A 28 1.90 1.25 -16.22
CA ARG A 28 0.58 0.85 -15.68
C ARG A 28 0.60 0.76 -14.17
N ASP A 29 1.66 0.20 -13.60
CA ASP A 29 1.76 0.05 -12.15
C ASP A 29 1.84 1.42 -11.47
N VAL A 30 2.62 2.33 -12.01
CA VAL A 30 2.73 3.68 -11.49
C VAL A 30 1.37 4.39 -11.54
N ARG A 31 0.65 4.27 -12.65
CA ARG A 31 -0.67 4.90 -12.80
C ARG A 31 -1.69 4.27 -11.86
N ARG A 32 -1.63 2.97 -11.66
CA ARG A 32 -2.51 2.28 -10.72
C ARG A 32 -2.29 2.77 -9.30
N TYR A 33 -1.05 2.90 -8.88
CA TYR A 33 -0.71 3.44 -7.57
C TYR A 33 -1.28 4.86 -7.40
N THR A 34 -1.04 5.72 -8.37
CA THR A 34 -1.52 7.10 -8.33
C THR A 34 -3.05 7.15 -8.26
N CYS A 35 -3.72 6.26 -9.00
CA CYS A 35 -5.17 6.18 -8.98
C CYS A 35 -5.69 5.85 -7.58
N PHE A 36 -5.08 4.89 -6.88
CA PHE A 36 -5.48 4.54 -5.53
C PHE A 36 -5.32 5.72 -4.58
N VAL A 37 -4.21 6.43 -4.69
CA VAL A 37 -3.95 7.60 -3.85
C VAL A 37 -5.01 8.68 -4.12
N ARG A 38 -5.34 8.91 -5.39
CA ARG A 38 -6.37 9.89 -5.75
C ARG A 38 -7.74 9.53 -5.21
N LEU A 39 -8.02 8.24 -5.06
CA LEU A 39 -9.29 7.76 -4.49
C LEU A 39 -9.31 7.80 -2.97
N GLY A 40 -8.22 8.21 -2.34
CA GLY A 40 -8.17 8.34 -0.89
C GLY A 40 -7.61 7.13 -0.16
N TYR A 41 -6.98 6.21 -0.87
CA TYR A 41 -6.36 5.04 -0.23
C TYR A 41 -4.88 5.27 0.03
N ALA A 42 -4.41 4.77 1.15
CA ALA A 42 -2.99 4.55 1.35
C ALA A 42 -2.60 3.24 0.67
N VAL A 43 -1.50 3.26 -0.02
CA VAL A 43 -0.94 2.01 -0.55
C VAL A 43 0.28 1.69 0.28
N VAL A 44 0.20 0.60 1.05
CA VAL A 44 1.29 0.13 1.90
C VAL A 44 1.89 -1.08 1.23
N ARG A 45 3.19 -1.00 0.93
CA ARG A 45 3.87 -2.03 0.16
C ARG A 45 4.92 -2.72 1.00
N PHE A 46 4.95 -4.03 0.88
CA PHE A 46 5.97 -4.86 1.51
C PHE A 46 6.58 -5.74 0.45
N THR A 47 7.80 -6.18 0.69
CA THR A 47 8.36 -7.24 -0.13
C THR A 47 7.76 -8.57 0.31
N TRP A 48 7.75 -9.54 -0.60
CA TRP A 48 7.29 -10.88 -0.27
C TRP A 48 8.10 -11.46 0.91
N GLU A 49 9.40 -11.21 0.91
CA GLU A 49 10.28 -11.68 1.98
C GLU A 49 9.93 -11.07 3.32
N GLU A 50 9.57 -9.78 3.35
CA GLU A 50 9.12 -9.15 4.59
C GLU A 50 7.86 -9.79 5.13
N VAL A 51 6.89 -10.06 4.24
CA VAL A 51 5.64 -10.70 4.65
C VAL A 51 5.89 -12.10 5.22
N MET A 52 6.79 -12.84 4.60
CA MET A 52 7.05 -14.23 5.00
C MET A 52 7.98 -14.35 6.20
N PHE A 53 8.96 -13.46 6.32
CA PHE A 53 10.05 -13.66 7.27
C PHE A 53 10.24 -12.52 8.26
N GLU A 54 9.57 -11.38 8.06
CA GLU A 54 9.71 -10.23 8.95
C GLU A 54 8.33 -9.76 9.42
N GLN A 55 7.56 -10.68 9.96
CA GLN A 55 6.19 -10.43 10.34
C GLN A 55 6.06 -9.38 11.45
N ASP A 56 7.05 -9.29 12.34
CA ASP A 56 7.05 -8.26 13.37
C ASP A 56 7.13 -6.87 12.77
N TYR A 57 7.97 -6.70 11.75
CA TYR A 57 8.06 -5.43 11.03
C TYR A 57 6.74 -5.09 10.34
N VAL A 58 6.16 -6.06 9.62
CA VAL A 58 4.89 -5.86 8.92
C VAL A 58 3.80 -5.46 9.90
N ARG A 59 3.71 -6.16 11.04
CA ARG A 59 2.72 -5.86 12.06
C ARG A 59 2.91 -4.48 12.64
N ALA A 60 4.14 -4.09 12.91
CA ALA A 60 4.45 -2.76 13.45
C ALA A 60 4.02 -1.65 12.48
N VAL A 61 4.33 -1.82 11.19
CA VAL A 61 3.93 -0.83 10.17
C VAL A 61 2.41 -0.72 10.09
N LEU A 62 1.71 -1.84 10.02
CA LEU A 62 0.25 -1.83 9.92
C LEU A 62 -0.40 -1.24 11.17
N THR A 63 0.14 -1.55 12.33
CA THR A 63 -0.35 -0.98 13.59
C THR A 63 -0.22 0.53 13.58
N ASP A 64 0.93 1.03 13.15
CA ASP A 64 1.17 2.48 13.08
C ASP A 64 0.23 3.13 12.07
N MET A 65 0.03 2.51 10.92
CA MET A 65 -0.85 3.07 9.88
C MET A 65 -2.29 3.17 10.37
N VAL A 66 -2.78 2.13 11.04
CA VAL A 66 -4.15 2.14 11.58
C VAL A 66 -4.30 3.19 12.66
N ARG A 67 -3.32 3.28 13.56
CA ARG A 67 -3.36 4.21 14.70
C ARG A 67 -3.29 5.66 14.25
N LEU A 68 -2.40 5.97 13.32
CA LEU A 68 -2.20 7.35 12.86
C LEU A 68 -3.31 7.80 11.92
N GLY A 69 -3.89 6.86 11.22
CA GLY A 69 -4.83 7.17 10.17
C GLY A 69 -4.15 7.74 8.93
N PRO A 70 -4.85 7.77 7.83
CA PRO A 70 -4.28 8.26 6.58
C PRO A 70 -4.04 9.77 6.64
N PRO A 71 -2.82 10.23 6.34
CA PRO A 71 -2.56 11.68 6.32
C PRO A 71 -3.32 12.42 5.20
N TRP A 72 -3.76 11.68 4.18
CA TRP A 72 -4.56 12.25 3.09
C TRP A 72 -6.04 12.36 3.46
N ARG A 73 -6.44 11.80 4.60
CA ARG A 73 -7.80 11.99 5.09
C ARG A 73 -7.90 13.39 5.70
N ALA A 74 -8.58 14.28 4.99
CA ALA A 74 -8.73 15.62 5.47
C ALA A 74 -9.48 15.61 6.82
N PRO A 75 -9.07 16.46 7.78
CA PRO A 75 -9.83 16.60 9.01
C PRO A 75 -11.26 17.02 8.68
N ALA A 76 -12.23 16.38 9.34
CA ALA A 76 -13.63 16.60 9.04
C ALA A 76 -14.07 18.04 9.30
N ALA A 77 -13.35 18.75 10.13
CA ALA A 77 -13.72 20.10 10.53
C ALA A 77 -12.82 21.16 9.93
N ALA A 78 -12.24 20.88 8.79
CA ALA A 78 -11.37 21.86 8.14
C ALA A 78 -12.13 23.15 7.80
#